data_9bdeda3b6ee5880fbc228d4f5e851f33
#
_entry.id   9bdeda3b6ee5880fbc228d4f5e851f33
#
_cell.length_a   1.000
_cell.length_b   1.000
_cell.length_c   1.000
_cell.angle_alpha   90.00
_cell.angle_beta   90.00
_cell.angle_gamma   90.00
#
_symmetry.space_group_name_H-M   'P 1'
#
loop_
_entity.id
_entity.type
_entity.pdbx_description
1 polymer ?
#
loop_
_entity_poly.entity_id
_entity_poly.type
_entity_poly.pdbx_seq_one_letter_code
_entity_poly.pdbx_strand_id
1 'polypeptide(L)'
;SGYVETLGTLQLPVADRFTDVGDLFGQRTRMRVWWRGPDDWRVDKVFATGETDLFHDARGTTVWDYEKARAVRMHDPDIRLPRTSDLLPPELGRRLLKDVDTSELQRLPAEHLAGRDAPGLRLTPTAPQSSINHVDLWVDPNSGIPLRLAVYAKGDKTAAFTSEFMQFSAARPSASDTAFEPPPGADFSFDDVIDVADAADQFAPLVPPHTVAGLSRSRSAGLGAVGVYGRGVTQLVAIPLWDGAAEPLREQLEITPGVRLIDEGDVLSVGPLGILLTQFPYYGGGWLIAGTVTEDTLIQAAHDVQQARTVLR
;
A
#
# COMPACT_ATOMS: atom_id res chain seq x y z
N SER A 1 16.70 -5.55 -13.99
CA SER A 1 15.55 -5.17 -14.83
C SER A 1 14.68 -6.39 -15.13
N GLY A 2 13.45 -6.18 -15.57
CA GLY A 2 12.61 -7.29 -15.95
C GLY A 2 11.18 -6.89 -16.31
N TYR A 3 10.37 -7.93 -16.51
CA TYR A 3 8.93 -7.82 -16.71
C TYR A 3 8.21 -8.39 -15.50
N VAL A 4 7.39 -7.58 -14.86
CA VAL A 4 6.65 -7.93 -13.65
C VAL A 4 5.17 -8.02 -13.98
N GLU A 5 4.52 -9.02 -13.42
CA GLU A 5 3.07 -9.13 -13.38
C GLU A 5 2.58 -9.15 -11.94
N THR A 6 1.58 -8.34 -11.63
CA THR A 6 0.85 -8.44 -10.37
C THR A 6 -0.56 -8.92 -10.63
N LEU A 7 -1.09 -9.70 -9.70
CA LEU A 7 -2.46 -10.17 -9.73
C LEU A 7 -3.07 -9.98 -8.35
N GLY A 8 -4.06 -9.12 -8.28
CA GLY A 8 -4.90 -8.93 -7.09
C GLY A 8 -6.29 -9.48 -7.31
N THR A 9 -6.91 -9.96 -6.26
CA THR A 9 -8.28 -10.47 -6.25
C THR A 9 -9.20 -9.64 -5.34
N LEU A 10 -8.68 -8.51 -4.81
CA LEU A 10 -9.38 -7.67 -3.86
C LEU A 10 -10.30 -6.70 -4.58
N GLN A 11 -11.60 -6.84 -4.37
CA GLN A 11 -12.60 -5.88 -4.87
C GLN A 11 -12.78 -4.78 -3.84
N LEU A 12 -11.94 -3.74 -3.94
CA LEU A 12 -12.03 -2.58 -3.07
C LEU A 12 -13.16 -1.64 -3.51
N PRO A 13 -13.77 -0.88 -2.57
CA PRO A 13 -14.74 0.15 -2.93
C PRO A 13 -14.07 1.19 -3.84
N VAL A 14 -14.69 1.45 -4.98
CA VAL A 14 -14.16 2.36 -6.00
C VAL A 14 -14.89 3.69 -5.86
N ALA A 15 -14.41 4.56 -4.97
CA ALA A 15 -14.71 5.98 -5.10
C ALA A 15 -13.82 6.56 -6.22
N ASP A 16 -14.30 7.53 -6.99
CA ASP A 16 -13.55 8.10 -8.12
C ASP A 16 -12.10 8.50 -7.79
N ARG A 17 -11.86 8.87 -6.53
CA ARG A 17 -10.52 9.21 -6.00
C ARG A 17 -9.62 8.02 -5.67
N PHE A 18 -10.18 6.79 -5.58
CA PHE A 18 -9.47 5.57 -5.20
C PHE A 18 -9.49 4.50 -6.28
N THR A 19 -9.98 4.82 -7.48
CA THR A 19 -10.08 3.89 -8.61
C THR A 19 -8.72 3.22 -8.89
N ASP A 20 -7.65 4.00 -8.92
CA ASP A 20 -6.31 3.48 -9.18
C ASP A 20 -5.86 2.47 -8.11
N VAL A 21 -6.20 2.68 -6.84
CA VAL A 21 -5.89 1.74 -5.75
C VAL A 21 -6.72 0.46 -5.88
N GLY A 22 -8.00 0.58 -6.23
CA GLY A 22 -8.86 -0.56 -6.50
C GLY A 22 -8.31 -1.43 -7.62
N ASP A 23 -7.89 -0.83 -8.71
CA ASP A 23 -7.29 -1.51 -9.86
C ASP A 23 -5.97 -2.22 -9.50
N LEU A 24 -5.11 -1.60 -8.67
CA LEU A 24 -3.85 -2.18 -8.25
C LEU A 24 -4.03 -3.51 -7.51
N PHE A 25 -5.07 -3.63 -6.69
CA PHE A 25 -5.31 -4.80 -5.85
C PHE A 25 -6.41 -5.72 -6.37
N GLY A 26 -7.20 -5.30 -7.35
CA GLY A 26 -8.33 -6.05 -7.91
C GLY A 26 -8.09 -6.61 -9.31
N GLN A 27 -6.99 -6.24 -9.97
CA GLN A 27 -6.76 -6.59 -11.35
C GLN A 27 -5.35 -7.13 -11.59
N ARG A 28 -5.12 -7.58 -12.83
CA ARG A 28 -3.80 -7.92 -13.33
C ARG A 28 -3.12 -6.68 -13.87
N THR A 29 -1.95 -6.35 -13.33
CA THR A 29 -1.12 -5.24 -13.82
C THR A 29 0.19 -5.79 -14.39
N ARG A 30 0.60 -5.26 -15.53
CA ARG A 30 1.83 -5.64 -16.23
C ARG A 30 2.77 -4.45 -16.30
N MET A 31 4.04 -4.68 -15.97
CA MET A 31 5.05 -3.64 -15.85
C MET A 31 6.39 -4.04 -16.46
N ARG A 32 7.04 -3.13 -17.13
CA ARG A 32 8.49 -3.20 -17.37
C ARG A 32 9.20 -2.46 -16.25
N VAL A 33 10.29 -3.00 -15.75
CA VAL A 33 10.94 -2.50 -14.54
C VAL A 33 12.44 -2.39 -14.72
N TRP A 34 12.98 -1.24 -14.39
CA TRP A 34 14.41 -0.99 -14.23
C TRP A 34 14.66 -0.53 -12.78
N TRP A 35 15.23 -1.44 -11.99
CA TRP A 35 15.44 -1.23 -10.56
C TRP A 35 16.93 -1.09 -10.26
N ARG A 36 17.36 0.07 -9.80
CA ARG A 36 18.73 0.37 -9.36
C ARG A 36 18.85 0.47 -7.86
N GLY A 37 17.72 0.67 -7.17
CA GLY A 37 17.57 0.81 -5.73
C GLY A 37 16.24 1.46 -5.37
N PRO A 38 15.95 1.62 -4.06
CA PRO A 38 14.70 2.23 -3.61
C PRO A 38 14.54 3.68 -4.08
N ASP A 39 15.63 4.40 -4.26
CA ASP A 39 15.65 5.84 -4.63
C ASP A 39 15.99 6.07 -6.12
N ASP A 40 16.08 5.01 -6.94
CA ASP A 40 16.45 5.14 -8.36
C ASP A 40 15.84 3.97 -9.14
N TRP A 41 14.71 4.21 -9.81
CA TRP A 41 14.00 3.18 -10.58
C TRP A 41 13.10 3.80 -11.66
N ARG A 42 12.74 2.97 -12.64
CA ARG A 42 11.70 3.22 -13.64
C ARG A 42 10.73 2.05 -13.70
N VAL A 43 9.44 2.36 -13.82
CA VAL A 43 8.34 1.40 -13.99
C VAL A 43 7.43 1.89 -15.09
N ASP A 44 7.31 1.11 -16.16
CA ASP A 44 6.36 1.39 -17.21
C ASP A 44 5.14 0.48 -17.03
N LYS A 45 3.99 1.05 -16.72
CA LYS A 45 2.70 0.36 -16.62
C LYS A 45 2.08 0.28 -18.02
N VAL A 46 1.93 -0.95 -18.53
CA VAL A 46 1.47 -1.20 -19.89
C VAL A 46 -0.01 -1.54 -19.89
N PHE A 47 -0.79 -0.82 -20.68
CA PHE A 47 -2.21 -1.04 -20.93
C PHE A 47 -2.45 -1.55 -22.35
N ALA A 48 -3.70 -1.96 -22.63
CA ALA A 48 -4.08 -2.33 -23.98
C ALA A 48 -4.06 -1.12 -24.96
N THR A 49 -4.26 0.09 -24.46
CA THR A 49 -4.43 1.31 -25.24
C THR A 49 -3.33 2.34 -25.02
N GLY A 50 -2.31 2.02 -24.19
CA GLY A 50 -1.26 3.00 -23.89
C GLY A 50 -0.28 2.56 -22.81
N GLU A 51 0.51 3.52 -22.35
CA GLU A 51 1.57 3.33 -21.36
C GLU A 51 1.69 4.54 -20.44
N THR A 52 1.87 4.28 -19.17
CA THR A 52 2.23 5.31 -18.18
C THR A 52 3.53 4.90 -17.51
N ASP A 53 4.53 5.77 -17.59
CA ASP A 53 5.85 5.52 -17.04
C ASP A 53 6.04 6.31 -15.74
N LEU A 54 6.59 5.64 -14.73
CA LEU A 54 6.99 6.25 -13.48
C LEU A 54 8.51 6.22 -13.39
N PHE A 55 9.10 7.37 -13.16
CA PHE A 55 10.53 7.54 -12.89
C PHE A 55 10.71 8.09 -11.48
N HIS A 56 11.62 7.51 -10.73
CA HIS A 56 11.91 7.98 -9.37
C HIS A 56 13.41 8.27 -9.22
N ASP A 57 13.69 9.43 -8.68
CA ASP A 57 15.05 9.87 -8.33
C ASP A 57 15.01 10.63 -6.98
N ALA A 58 16.16 11.14 -6.53
CA ALA A 58 16.27 11.89 -5.28
C ALA A 58 15.37 13.15 -5.20
N ARG A 59 14.75 13.58 -6.31
CA ARG A 59 13.86 14.74 -6.38
C ARG A 59 12.38 14.37 -6.32
N GLY A 60 12.04 13.06 -6.24
CA GLY A 60 10.69 12.53 -6.19
C GLY A 60 10.33 11.67 -7.40
N THR A 61 9.04 11.47 -7.60
CA THR A 61 8.49 10.64 -8.67
C THR A 61 7.97 11.51 -9.82
N THR A 62 8.38 11.17 -11.05
CA THR A 62 7.82 11.76 -12.28
C THR A 62 6.91 10.73 -12.93
N VAL A 63 5.67 11.10 -13.21
CA VAL A 63 4.72 10.31 -14.00
C VAL A 63 4.71 10.88 -15.41
N TRP A 64 4.95 10.04 -16.40
CA TRP A 64 4.86 10.36 -17.81
C TRP A 64 3.66 9.67 -18.43
N ASP A 65 2.72 10.47 -18.93
CA ASP A 65 1.58 10.01 -19.72
C ASP A 65 1.92 10.19 -21.21
N TYR A 66 2.13 9.07 -21.88
CA TYR A 66 2.62 9.06 -23.25
C TYR A 66 1.59 9.62 -24.24
N GLU A 67 0.30 9.29 -24.04
CA GLU A 67 -0.78 9.71 -24.92
C GLU A 67 -1.02 11.22 -24.85
N LYS A 68 -0.86 11.81 -23.67
CA LYS A 68 -1.05 13.25 -23.43
C LYS A 68 0.21 14.06 -23.62
N ALA A 69 1.37 13.41 -23.87
CA ALA A 69 2.68 14.04 -23.87
C ALA A 69 2.91 14.94 -22.64
N ARG A 70 2.49 14.46 -21.47
CA ARG A 70 2.50 15.19 -20.20
C ARG A 70 3.35 14.49 -19.15
N ALA A 71 4.25 15.25 -18.54
CA ALA A 71 5.00 14.84 -17.38
C ALA A 71 4.56 15.61 -16.13
N VAL A 72 4.30 14.89 -15.05
CA VAL A 72 3.99 15.46 -13.75
C VAL A 72 5.02 14.99 -12.74
N ARG A 73 5.77 15.90 -12.14
CA ARG A 73 6.69 15.58 -11.05
C ARG A 73 6.03 15.85 -9.71
N MET A 74 6.14 14.88 -8.82
CA MET A 74 5.54 14.90 -7.50
C MET A 74 6.63 14.65 -6.45
N HIS A 75 6.54 15.36 -5.32
CA HIS A 75 7.26 14.97 -4.11
C HIS A 75 6.49 13.87 -3.40
N ASP A 76 7.17 12.82 -2.95
CA ASP A 76 6.50 11.71 -2.26
C ASP A 76 6.42 12.02 -0.76
N PRO A 77 5.21 12.23 -0.20
CA PRO A 77 5.02 12.41 1.23
C PRO A 77 5.19 11.08 1.97
N ASP A 78 5.39 11.16 3.28
CA ASP A 78 5.57 10.00 4.15
C ASP A 78 4.34 9.07 4.14
N ILE A 79 3.13 9.65 4.02
CA ILE A 79 1.87 8.90 3.94
C ILE A 79 1.12 9.30 2.69
N ARG A 80 1.03 8.39 1.76
CA ARG A 80 0.29 8.50 0.51
C ARG A 80 -0.43 7.20 0.15
N LEU A 81 -1.34 7.29 -0.80
CA LEU A 81 -1.96 6.11 -1.38
C LEU A 81 -0.93 5.23 -2.13
N PRO A 82 -1.12 3.90 -2.13
CA PRO A 82 -0.26 2.99 -2.88
C PRO A 82 -0.23 3.31 -4.37
N ARG A 83 0.93 3.10 -4.98
CA ARG A 83 1.16 3.22 -6.43
C ARG A 83 1.63 1.91 -7.02
N THR A 84 1.63 1.82 -8.32
CA THR A 84 2.10 0.65 -9.09
C THR A 84 3.52 0.22 -8.68
N SER A 85 4.42 1.17 -8.44
CA SER A 85 5.80 0.89 -8.00
C SER A 85 5.91 0.22 -6.63
N ASP A 86 4.95 0.45 -5.74
CA ASP A 86 4.93 -0.15 -4.41
C ASP A 86 4.68 -1.66 -4.44
N LEU A 87 4.14 -2.15 -5.55
CA LEU A 87 3.79 -3.55 -5.76
C LEU A 87 4.91 -4.36 -6.43
N LEU A 88 6.02 -3.74 -6.78
CA LEU A 88 7.19 -4.44 -7.32
C LEU A 88 7.74 -5.44 -6.30
N PRO A 89 8.18 -6.65 -6.73
CA PRO A 89 8.71 -7.63 -5.79
C PRO A 89 9.81 -7.10 -4.87
N PRO A 90 10.82 -6.32 -5.31
CA PRO A 90 11.84 -5.80 -4.40
C PRO A 90 11.29 -4.79 -3.39
N GLU A 91 10.39 -3.90 -3.79
CA GLU A 91 9.83 -2.90 -2.89
C GLU A 91 8.83 -3.51 -1.92
N LEU A 92 7.92 -4.33 -2.43
CA LEU A 92 6.94 -5.03 -1.60
C LEU A 92 7.64 -5.97 -0.60
N GLY A 93 8.65 -6.72 -1.05
CA GLY A 93 9.45 -7.59 -0.17
C GLY A 93 10.16 -6.81 0.94
N ARG A 94 10.76 -5.67 0.62
CA ARG A 94 11.38 -4.79 1.60
C ARG A 94 10.38 -4.31 2.67
N ARG A 95 9.17 -3.92 2.25
CA ARG A 95 8.09 -3.47 3.16
C ARG A 95 7.57 -4.61 4.04
N LEU A 96 7.25 -5.75 3.45
CA LEU A 96 6.68 -6.90 4.17
C LEU A 96 7.66 -7.53 5.16
N LEU A 97 8.97 -7.50 4.85
CA LEU A 97 10.01 -8.04 5.72
C LEU A 97 10.57 -7.01 6.73
N LYS A 98 10.12 -5.76 6.67
CA LYS A 98 10.53 -4.75 7.64
C LYS A 98 10.05 -5.13 9.04
N ASP A 99 10.97 -5.09 10.01
CA ASP A 99 10.70 -5.37 11.44
C ASP A 99 10.13 -6.78 11.72
N VAL A 100 10.38 -7.76 10.84
CA VAL A 100 9.98 -9.16 11.01
C VAL A 100 10.94 -9.85 11.98
N ASP A 101 10.38 -10.63 12.92
CA ASP A 101 11.16 -11.49 13.77
C ASP A 101 11.57 -12.78 13.01
N THR A 102 12.79 -13.25 13.22
CA THR A 102 13.28 -14.49 12.58
C THR A 102 12.45 -15.72 12.95
N SER A 103 11.78 -15.72 14.10
CA SER A 103 10.85 -16.77 14.53
C SER A 103 9.58 -16.86 13.67
N GLU A 104 9.24 -15.78 12.94
CA GLU A 104 8.11 -15.73 12.01
C GLU A 104 8.47 -16.29 10.63
N LEU A 105 9.77 -16.65 10.42
CA LEU A 105 10.27 -17.07 9.12
C LEU A 105 10.52 -18.59 9.06
N GLN A 106 10.03 -19.20 7.98
CA GLN A 106 10.24 -20.62 7.68
C GLN A 106 10.75 -20.79 6.25
N ARG A 107 11.67 -21.73 6.04
CA ARG A 107 12.12 -22.08 4.69
C ARG A 107 11.05 -22.84 3.93
N LEU A 108 10.89 -22.51 2.65
CA LEU A 108 10.11 -23.25 1.67
C LEU A 108 11.01 -23.93 0.64
N PRO A 109 10.52 -24.95 -0.07
CA PRO A 109 11.20 -25.49 -1.23
C PRO A 109 11.52 -24.41 -2.26
N ALA A 110 12.64 -24.58 -2.96
CA ALA A 110 13.00 -23.71 -4.07
C ALA A 110 12.04 -23.91 -5.26
N GLU A 111 11.76 -22.83 -5.98
CA GLU A 111 11.00 -22.85 -7.22
C GLU A 111 11.85 -22.29 -8.39
N HIS A 112 11.55 -22.73 -9.60
CA HIS A 112 12.19 -22.22 -10.81
C HIS A 112 11.38 -21.02 -11.33
N LEU A 113 11.88 -19.79 -11.12
CA LEU A 113 11.20 -18.55 -11.44
C LEU A 113 12.09 -17.65 -12.30
N ALA A 114 11.53 -17.14 -13.41
CA ALA A 114 12.25 -16.24 -14.32
C ALA A 114 13.66 -16.77 -14.74
N GLY A 115 13.79 -18.08 -14.93
CA GLY A 115 15.05 -18.74 -15.29
C GLY A 115 16.05 -18.91 -14.13
N ARG A 116 15.59 -18.87 -12.86
CA ARG A 116 16.39 -18.97 -11.65
C ARG A 116 15.81 -19.99 -10.67
N ASP A 117 16.69 -20.74 -10.01
CA ASP A 117 16.29 -21.59 -8.88
C ASP A 117 16.30 -20.72 -7.61
N ALA A 118 15.12 -20.25 -7.25
CA ALA A 118 14.91 -19.31 -6.15
C ALA A 118 14.55 -20.06 -4.87
N PRO A 119 15.34 -19.97 -3.79
CA PRO A 119 14.97 -20.47 -2.48
C PRO A 119 13.74 -19.73 -1.96
N GLY A 120 12.83 -20.48 -1.30
CA GLY A 120 11.60 -19.96 -0.76
C GLY A 120 11.67 -19.65 0.73
N LEU A 121 10.88 -18.70 1.15
CA LEU A 121 10.69 -18.26 2.52
C LEU A 121 9.22 -18.00 2.80
N ARG A 122 8.69 -18.50 3.91
CA ARG A 122 7.35 -18.16 4.41
C ARG A 122 7.47 -17.28 5.64
N LEU A 123 6.76 -16.17 5.63
CA LEU A 123 6.52 -15.31 6.77
C LEU A 123 5.13 -15.62 7.33
N THR A 124 5.07 -16.06 8.58
CA THR A 124 3.82 -16.28 9.31
C THR A 124 3.76 -15.32 10.50
N PRO A 125 2.87 -14.30 10.47
CA PRO A 125 2.80 -13.33 11.55
C PRO A 125 2.34 -13.99 12.86
N THR A 126 3.02 -13.66 13.96
CA THR A 126 2.69 -14.15 15.29
C THR A 126 1.61 -13.33 15.99
N ALA A 127 1.34 -12.11 15.49
CA ALA A 127 0.34 -11.22 16.06
C ALA A 127 -1.08 -11.79 15.85
N PRO A 128 -1.88 -12.00 16.90
CA PRO A 128 -3.25 -12.51 16.77
C PRO A 128 -4.16 -11.55 15.99
N GLN A 129 -3.84 -10.26 16.01
CA GLN A 129 -4.54 -9.21 15.28
C GLN A 129 -4.43 -9.32 13.76
N SER A 130 -3.42 -10.04 13.24
CA SER A 130 -3.20 -10.14 11.78
C SER A 130 -4.39 -10.77 11.07
N SER A 131 -4.80 -10.22 9.94
CA SER A 131 -5.69 -10.84 8.95
C SER A 131 -4.92 -11.67 7.91
N ILE A 132 -3.60 -11.48 7.84
CA ILE A 132 -2.71 -12.26 6.98
C ILE A 132 -2.44 -13.61 7.64
N ASN A 133 -2.64 -14.68 6.87
CA ASN A 133 -2.25 -16.02 7.26
C ASN A 133 -0.73 -16.20 7.13
N HIS A 134 -0.21 -15.96 5.93
CA HIS A 134 1.22 -16.00 5.64
C HIS A 134 1.54 -15.22 4.37
N VAL A 135 2.83 -14.95 4.18
CA VAL A 135 3.38 -14.44 2.93
C VAL A 135 4.48 -15.39 2.47
N ASP A 136 4.38 -15.86 1.25
CA ASP A 136 5.40 -16.68 0.62
C ASP A 136 6.27 -15.82 -0.31
N LEU A 137 7.59 -15.98 -0.22
CA LEU A 137 8.57 -15.25 -1.00
C LEU A 137 9.58 -16.21 -1.61
N TRP A 138 9.99 -15.94 -2.85
CA TRP A 138 11.09 -16.63 -3.52
C TRP A 138 12.11 -15.60 -3.99
N VAL A 139 13.37 -15.83 -3.68
CA VAL A 139 14.42 -14.82 -3.79
C VAL A 139 15.53 -15.32 -4.70
N ASP A 140 16.02 -14.48 -5.61
CA ASP A 140 17.24 -14.79 -6.37
C ASP A 140 18.43 -14.91 -5.43
N PRO A 141 19.10 -16.09 -5.35
CA PRO A 141 20.15 -16.32 -4.36
C PRO A 141 21.40 -15.46 -4.58
N ASN A 142 21.58 -14.92 -5.79
CA ASN A 142 22.76 -14.14 -6.13
C ASN A 142 22.60 -12.64 -5.84
N SER A 143 21.41 -12.09 -6.09
CA SER A 143 21.15 -10.65 -5.91
C SER A 143 20.36 -10.33 -4.64
N GLY A 144 19.73 -11.31 -4.01
CA GLY A 144 18.83 -11.11 -2.87
C GLY A 144 17.49 -10.46 -3.26
N ILE A 145 17.23 -10.29 -4.56
CA ILE A 145 15.99 -9.67 -5.04
C ILE A 145 14.85 -10.68 -4.99
N PRO A 146 13.70 -10.37 -4.35
CA PRO A 146 12.51 -11.18 -4.45
C PRO A 146 12.05 -11.29 -5.90
N LEU A 147 11.87 -12.51 -6.39
CA LEU A 147 11.35 -12.81 -7.72
C LEU A 147 9.83 -12.98 -7.71
N ARG A 148 9.29 -13.48 -6.60
CA ARG A 148 7.86 -13.67 -6.41
C ARG A 148 7.49 -13.48 -4.96
N LEU A 149 6.33 -12.87 -4.75
CA LEU A 149 5.64 -12.77 -3.45
C LEU A 149 4.19 -13.16 -3.63
N ALA A 150 3.65 -13.84 -2.62
CA ALA A 150 2.24 -14.21 -2.57
C ALA A 150 1.71 -13.98 -1.15
N VAL A 151 0.65 -13.18 -1.03
CA VAL A 151 0.01 -12.82 0.25
C VAL A 151 -1.29 -13.60 0.40
N TYR A 152 -1.43 -14.31 1.52
CA TYR A 152 -2.62 -15.13 1.82
C TYR A 152 -3.38 -14.58 3.01
N ALA A 153 -4.68 -14.41 2.86
CA ALA A 153 -5.56 -14.03 3.97
C ALA A 153 -5.86 -15.25 4.87
N LYS A 154 -6.19 -14.98 6.12
CA LYS A 154 -6.71 -16.02 7.02
C LYS A 154 -8.00 -16.62 6.45
N GLY A 155 -8.08 -17.94 6.43
CA GLY A 155 -9.23 -18.68 5.90
C GLY A 155 -9.17 -18.97 4.40
N ASP A 156 -8.31 -18.30 3.63
CA ASP A 156 -8.19 -18.48 2.20
C ASP A 156 -7.08 -19.46 1.83
N LYS A 157 -7.32 -20.24 0.76
CA LYS A 157 -6.35 -21.17 0.18
C LYS A 157 -5.62 -20.59 -1.03
N THR A 158 -6.17 -19.54 -1.61
CA THR A 158 -5.60 -18.82 -2.77
C THR A 158 -4.98 -17.53 -2.31
N ALA A 159 -3.92 -17.10 -2.98
CA ALA A 159 -3.30 -15.81 -2.69
C ALA A 159 -4.28 -14.67 -3.02
N ALA A 160 -4.45 -13.74 -2.08
CA ALA A 160 -5.21 -12.52 -2.28
C ALA A 160 -4.47 -11.54 -3.19
N PHE A 161 -3.14 -11.61 -3.18
CA PHE A 161 -2.27 -10.79 -4.02
C PHE A 161 -0.98 -11.51 -4.34
N THR A 162 -0.53 -11.41 -5.60
CA THR A 162 0.78 -11.89 -6.05
C THR A 162 1.51 -10.81 -6.82
N SER A 163 2.84 -10.80 -6.71
CA SER A 163 3.73 -9.98 -7.53
C SER A 163 4.92 -10.83 -7.96
N GLU A 164 5.18 -10.94 -9.26
CA GLU A 164 6.16 -11.88 -9.80
C GLU A 164 6.92 -11.30 -11.00
N PHE A 165 8.23 -11.52 -11.03
CA PHE A 165 9.03 -11.35 -12.25
C PHE A 165 8.77 -12.50 -13.23
N MET A 166 8.13 -12.19 -14.32
CA MET A 166 7.98 -13.12 -15.45
C MET A 166 9.28 -13.26 -16.25
N GLN A 167 10.07 -12.18 -16.27
CA GLN A 167 11.43 -12.14 -16.83
C GLN A 167 12.30 -11.32 -15.88
N PHE A 168 13.52 -11.79 -15.63
CA PHE A 168 14.44 -11.13 -14.70
C PHE A 168 15.88 -11.13 -15.21
N SER A 169 16.51 -9.97 -15.16
CA SER A 169 17.94 -9.78 -15.34
C SER A 169 18.56 -9.20 -14.08
N ALA A 170 19.55 -9.88 -13.51
CA ALA A 170 20.31 -9.39 -12.35
C ALA A 170 21.30 -8.29 -12.70
N ALA A 171 21.54 -8.02 -13.98
CA ALA A 171 22.39 -6.90 -14.40
C ALA A 171 21.78 -5.58 -13.92
N ARG A 172 22.60 -4.76 -13.26
CA ARG A 172 22.15 -3.44 -12.82
C ARG A 172 21.88 -2.57 -14.04
N PRO A 173 20.67 -1.98 -14.18
CA PRO A 173 20.37 -1.04 -15.27
C PRO A 173 21.35 0.13 -15.28
N SER A 174 21.56 0.75 -16.44
CA SER A 174 22.33 1.99 -16.53
C SER A 174 21.59 3.17 -15.91
N ALA A 175 22.26 4.26 -15.58
CA ALA A 175 21.61 5.47 -15.06
C ALA A 175 20.65 6.09 -16.10
N SER A 176 20.94 5.93 -17.38
CA SER A 176 20.09 6.41 -18.46
C SER A 176 18.80 5.62 -18.61
N ASP A 177 18.74 4.35 -18.13
CA ASP A 177 17.52 3.55 -18.18
C ASP A 177 16.47 4.05 -17.18
N THR A 178 16.90 4.72 -16.09
CA THR A 178 16.01 5.21 -15.02
C THR A 178 15.87 6.74 -15.03
N ALA A 179 16.68 7.47 -15.79
CA ALA A 179 16.59 8.93 -15.88
C ALA A 179 15.37 9.35 -16.73
N PHE A 180 14.64 10.35 -16.26
CA PHE A 180 13.61 11.01 -17.05
C PHE A 180 14.17 12.23 -17.77
N GLU A 181 14.07 12.21 -19.10
CA GLU A 181 14.37 13.35 -19.97
C GLU A 181 13.09 13.72 -20.73
N PRO A 182 12.49 14.90 -20.45
CA PRO A 182 11.25 15.29 -21.12
C PRO A 182 11.47 15.42 -22.63
N PRO A 183 10.63 14.76 -23.46
CA PRO A 183 10.71 14.94 -24.91
C PRO A 183 10.45 16.40 -25.31
N PRO A 184 10.96 16.85 -26.47
CA PRO A 184 10.67 18.19 -26.98
C PRO A 184 9.16 18.41 -27.12
N GLY A 185 8.65 19.50 -26.54
CA GLY A 185 7.23 19.85 -26.60
C GLY A 185 6.35 19.16 -25.55
N ALA A 186 6.95 18.39 -24.64
CA ALA A 186 6.19 17.84 -23.51
C ALA A 186 5.67 18.94 -22.57
N ASP A 187 4.45 18.78 -22.11
CA ASP A 187 3.92 19.58 -21.01
C ASP A 187 4.52 19.05 -19.70
N PHE A 188 5.26 19.88 -18.98
CA PHE A 188 5.90 19.52 -17.73
C PHE A 188 5.35 20.37 -16.60
N SER A 189 4.73 19.71 -15.61
CA SER A 189 4.18 20.36 -14.42
C SER A 189 4.70 19.74 -13.14
N PHE A 190 4.55 20.48 -12.06
CA PHE A 190 4.72 19.97 -10.69
C PHE A 190 3.35 19.85 -10.05
N ASP A 191 3.13 18.77 -9.32
CA ASP A 191 1.91 18.55 -8.56
C ASP A 191 2.29 18.08 -7.15
N ASP A 192 1.53 18.51 -6.17
CA ASP A 192 1.70 18.06 -4.80
C ASP A 192 0.80 16.83 -4.59
N VAL A 193 1.42 15.72 -4.23
CA VAL A 193 0.67 14.57 -3.71
C VAL A 193 0.08 14.98 -2.36
N ILE A 194 -1.21 14.71 -2.18
CA ILE A 194 -1.84 14.97 -0.88
C ILE A 194 -1.06 14.19 0.19
N ASP A 195 -0.43 14.92 1.09
CA ASP A 195 0.08 14.37 2.33
C ASP A 195 -1.11 14.17 3.26
N VAL A 196 -1.43 12.89 3.47
CA VAL A 196 -2.57 12.51 4.32
C VAL A 196 -2.36 12.96 5.76
N ALA A 197 -1.11 13.00 6.23
CA ALA A 197 -0.79 13.44 7.57
C ALA A 197 -0.97 14.95 7.73
N ASP A 198 -0.47 15.75 6.78
CA ASP A 198 -0.62 17.20 6.79
C ASP A 198 -2.09 17.62 6.68
N ALA A 199 -2.86 16.95 5.80
CA ALA A 199 -4.29 17.21 5.68
C ALA A 199 -5.05 16.85 6.98
N ALA A 200 -4.72 15.72 7.60
CA ALA A 200 -5.32 15.36 8.88
C ALA A 200 -4.97 16.37 10.00
N ASP A 201 -3.71 16.81 10.06
CA ASP A 201 -3.26 17.82 11.04
C ASP A 201 -3.98 19.17 10.86
N GLN A 202 -4.25 19.55 9.62
CA GLN A 202 -4.90 20.82 9.31
C GLN A 202 -6.40 20.80 9.61
N PHE A 203 -7.10 19.72 9.22
CA PHE A 203 -8.56 19.69 9.22
C PHE A 203 -9.19 18.88 10.35
N ALA A 204 -8.45 17.95 10.94
CA ALA A 204 -8.90 17.12 12.06
C ALA A 204 -7.78 16.88 13.08
N PRO A 205 -7.32 17.91 13.81
CA PRO A 205 -6.14 17.86 14.68
C PRO A 205 -6.42 17.05 15.95
N LEU A 206 -6.52 15.74 15.83
CA LEU A 206 -6.68 14.81 16.95
C LEU A 206 -5.34 14.17 17.29
N VAL A 207 -5.12 13.88 18.57
CA VAL A 207 -3.94 13.09 18.99
C VAL A 207 -4.29 11.61 18.99
N PRO A 208 -3.74 10.81 18.06
CA PRO A 208 -3.98 9.38 18.08
C PRO A 208 -3.44 8.76 19.38
N PRO A 209 -4.14 7.77 19.96
CA PRO A 209 -3.67 7.04 21.13
C PRO A 209 -2.30 6.39 20.93
N HIS A 210 -1.56 6.14 22.01
CA HIS A 210 -0.27 5.43 21.93
C HIS A 210 -0.41 3.93 21.57
N THR A 211 -1.57 3.37 21.87
CA THR A 211 -1.88 1.96 21.62
C THR A 211 -3.32 1.87 21.14
N VAL A 212 -3.55 1.07 20.10
CA VAL A 212 -4.87 0.82 19.51
C VAL A 212 -4.99 -0.70 19.27
N ALA A 213 -6.05 -1.30 19.77
CA ALA A 213 -6.31 -2.75 19.71
C ALA A 213 -5.10 -3.61 20.12
N GLY A 214 -4.35 -3.15 21.11
CA GLY A 214 -3.12 -3.81 21.59
C GLY A 214 -1.90 -3.60 20.70
N LEU A 215 -2.01 -2.88 19.59
CA LEU A 215 -0.90 -2.53 18.71
C LEU A 215 -0.29 -1.19 19.12
N SER A 216 1.04 -1.15 19.24
CA SER A 216 1.77 0.07 19.57
C SER A 216 1.88 1.01 18.37
N ARG A 217 1.77 2.33 18.63
CA ARG A 217 1.97 3.36 17.61
C ARG A 217 3.42 3.42 17.16
N SER A 218 3.63 3.50 15.85
CA SER A 218 4.94 3.80 15.25
C SER A 218 5.44 5.17 15.74
N ARG A 219 6.76 5.28 15.93
CA ARG A 219 7.44 6.53 16.34
C ARG A 219 7.98 7.32 15.15
N SER A 220 7.57 7.01 13.93
CA SER A 220 8.01 7.77 12.75
C SER A 220 7.63 9.24 12.91
N ALA A 221 8.56 10.13 12.57
CA ALA A 221 8.29 11.56 12.50
C ALA A 221 7.33 11.85 11.33
N GLY A 222 6.61 12.97 11.38
CA GLY A 222 5.75 13.40 10.27
C GLY A 222 4.34 12.77 10.25
N LEU A 223 3.99 11.90 11.20
CA LEU A 223 2.66 11.26 11.21
C LEU A 223 1.53 12.16 11.76
N GLY A 224 1.85 13.19 12.52
CA GLY A 224 0.88 14.16 13.06
C GLY A 224 -0.35 13.52 13.71
N ALA A 225 -1.53 13.86 13.23
CA ALA A 225 -2.81 13.31 13.65
C ALA A 225 -3.06 11.89 13.10
N VAL A 226 -2.25 11.38 12.18
CA VAL A 226 -2.35 10.01 11.69
C VAL A 226 -1.66 9.06 12.67
N GLY A 227 -2.35 8.00 13.04
CA GLY A 227 -1.80 6.89 13.81
C GLY A 227 -1.43 5.72 12.92
N VAL A 228 -0.17 5.26 12.96
CA VAL A 228 0.26 3.99 12.35
C VAL A 228 0.64 3.04 13.46
N TYR A 229 0.02 1.87 13.50
CA TYR A 229 0.15 0.90 14.58
C TYR A 229 0.60 -0.46 14.05
N GLY A 230 1.30 -1.20 14.90
CA GLY A 230 1.79 -2.54 14.58
C GLY A 230 3.13 -2.56 13.88
N ARG A 231 3.50 -3.71 13.31
CA ARG A 231 4.77 -3.97 12.62
C ARG A 231 4.64 -4.99 11.49
N GLY A 232 5.61 -4.98 10.60
CA GLY A 232 5.70 -5.96 9.50
C GLY A 232 4.41 -6.02 8.70
N VAL A 233 3.86 -7.22 8.54
CA VAL A 233 2.61 -7.45 7.79
C VAL A 233 1.34 -7.21 8.60
N THR A 234 1.45 -6.96 9.90
CA THR A 234 0.30 -6.65 10.78
C THR A 234 0.33 -5.19 11.12
N GLN A 235 -0.31 -4.40 10.29
CA GLN A 235 -0.35 -2.95 10.44
C GLN A 235 -1.78 -2.41 10.34
N LEU A 236 -2.01 -1.32 11.05
CA LEU A 236 -3.24 -0.57 11.06
C LEU A 236 -2.92 0.91 11.01
N VAL A 237 -3.63 1.64 10.17
CA VAL A 237 -3.58 3.11 10.07
C VAL A 237 -4.91 3.67 10.54
N ALA A 238 -4.87 4.69 11.39
CA ALA A 238 -6.03 5.45 11.83
C ALA A 238 -5.86 6.92 11.41
N ILE A 239 -6.77 7.41 10.57
CA ILE A 239 -6.75 8.75 9.98
C ILE A 239 -8.02 9.47 10.42
N PRO A 240 -7.91 10.60 11.16
CA PRO A 240 -9.07 11.40 11.47
C PRO A 240 -9.49 12.17 10.20
N LEU A 241 -10.77 12.09 9.86
CA LEU A 241 -11.37 12.76 8.72
C LEU A 241 -12.36 13.84 9.20
N TRP A 242 -12.32 15.01 8.54
CA TRP A 242 -13.38 16.00 8.69
C TRP A 242 -14.60 15.59 7.84
N ASP A 243 -15.73 16.23 8.07
CA ASP A 243 -17.01 15.89 7.44
C ASP A 243 -16.93 15.81 5.91
N GLY A 244 -16.37 16.83 5.28
CA GLY A 244 -16.25 16.89 3.82
C GLY A 244 -15.35 15.82 3.19
N ALA A 245 -14.56 15.09 4.00
CA ALA A 245 -13.77 13.94 3.54
C ALA A 245 -14.44 12.61 3.93
N ALA A 246 -15.11 12.57 5.08
CA ALA A 246 -15.73 11.36 5.58
C ALA A 246 -17.05 11.04 4.85
N GLU A 247 -17.87 12.05 4.56
CA GLU A 247 -19.20 11.86 3.96
C GLU A 247 -19.15 11.21 2.56
N PRO A 248 -18.34 11.68 1.60
CA PRO A 248 -18.24 11.02 0.30
C PRO A 248 -17.71 9.58 0.40
N LEU A 249 -16.84 9.31 1.38
CA LEU A 249 -16.35 7.95 1.62
C LEU A 249 -17.44 7.06 2.23
N ARG A 250 -18.26 7.58 3.13
CA ARG A 250 -19.40 6.88 3.72
C ARG A 250 -20.44 6.51 2.66
N GLU A 251 -20.86 7.49 1.85
CA GLU A 251 -21.78 7.25 0.74
C GLU A 251 -21.26 6.13 -0.18
N GLN A 252 -19.96 6.11 -0.45
CA GLN A 252 -19.36 5.08 -1.27
C GLN A 252 -19.32 3.72 -0.57
N LEU A 253 -19.02 3.68 0.74
CA LEU A 253 -19.03 2.44 1.52
C LEU A 253 -20.44 1.85 1.57
N GLU A 254 -21.46 2.64 1.84
CA GLU A 254 -22.87 2.18 1.97
C GLU A 254 -23.37 1.45 0.71
N ILE A 255 -22.91 1.85 -0.47
CA ILE A 255 -23.28 1.20 -1.74
C ILE A 255 -22.32 0.06 -2.15
N THR A 256 -21.25 -0.14 -1.40
CA THR A 256 -20.24 -1.17 -1.72
C THR A 256 -20.69 -2.55 -1.25
N PRO A 257 -20.72 -3.56 -2.14
CA PRO A 257 -21.08 -4.92 -1.72
C PRO A 257 -20.16 -5.46 -0.64
N GLY A 258 -20.74 -6.05 0.40
CA GLY A 258 -19.99 -6.64 1.52
C GLY A 258 -19.73 -5.68 2.68
N VAL A 259 -20.07 -4.42 2.57
CA VAL A 259 -20.07 -3.50 3.71
C VAL A 259 -21.15 -3.90 4.70
N ARG A 260 -20.81 -3.85 5.98
CA ARG A 260 -21.73 -4.06 7.10
C ARG A 260 -21.80 -2.81 7.94
N LEU A 261 -23.00 -2.37 8.25
CA LEU A 261 -23.28 -1.30 9.21
C LEU A 261 -23.29 -1.90 10.61
N ILE A 262 -22.43 -1.41 11.47
CA ILE A 262 -22.31 -1.80 12.87
C ILE A 262 -22.40 -0.56 13.77
N ASP A 263 -22.49 -0.75 15.07
CA ASP A 263 -22.61 0.37 16.02
C ASP A 263 -21.40 1.33 15.97
N GLU A 264 -20.21 0.83 15.61
CA GLU A 264 -18.97 1.59 15.49
C GLU A 264 -18.85 2.35 14.18
N GLY A 265 -19.59 1.98 13.14
CA GLY A 265 -19.54 2.58 11.80
C GLY A 265 -19.69 1.58 10.67
N ASP A 266 -19.13 1.93 9.51
CA ASP A 266 -19.19 1.15 8.29
C ASP A 266 -17.94 0.28 8.16
N VAL A 267 -18.09 -1.04 8.23
CA VAL A 267 -16.97 -1.99 8.17
C VAL A 267 -16.99 -2.82 6.89
N LEU A 268 -15.82 -2.96 6.27
CA LEU A 268 -15.59 -3.78 5.09
C LEU A 268 -14.32 -4.61 5.29
N SER A 269 -14.39 -5.90 5.00
CA SER A 269 -13.23 -6.79 4.94
C SER A 269 -13.13 -7.41 3.54
N VAL A 270 -11.98 -7.21 2.87
CA VAL A 270 -11.70 -7.72 1.53
C VAL A 270 -10.36 -8.45 1.55
N GLY A 271 -10.41 -9.78 1.56
CA GLY A 271 -9.20 -10.59 1.75
C GLY A 271 -8.48 -10.20 3.05
N PRO A 272 -7.18 -9.88 3.01
CA PRO A 272 -6.45 -9.49 4.22
C PRO A 272 -6.65 -8.02 4.61
N LEU A 273 -7.27 -7.19 3.78
CA LEU A 273 -7.48 -5.77 4.05
C LEU A 273 -8.82 -5.56 4.74
N GLY A 274 -8.79 -4.86 5.88
CA GLY A 274 -9.97 -4.39 6.56
C GLY A 274 -10.03 -2.87 6.57
N ILE A 275 -11.24 -2.31 6.45
CA ILE A 275 -11.54 -0.89 6.47
C ILE A 275 -12.71 -0.67 7.41
N LEU A 276 -12.65 0.34 8.27
CA LEU A 276 -13.74 0.78 9.11
C LEU A 276 -13.78 2.30 9.13
N LEU A 277 -14.93 2.89 8.83
CA LEU A 277 -15.18 4.32 8.94
C LEU A 277 -16.14 4.59 10.11
N THR A 278 -15.63 5.19 11.17
CA THR A 278 -16.46 5.59 12.32
C THR A 278 -17.23 6.87 12.02
N GLN A 279 -18.15 7.22 12.92
CA GLN A 279 -18.87 8.49 12.88
C GLN A 279 -18.62 9.29 14.16
N PHE A 280 -18.34 10.60 14.03
CA PHE A 280 -18.29 11.49 15.19
C PHE A 280 -19.71 11.92 15.59
N PRO A 281 -20.08 11.81 16.88
CA PRO A 281 -21.47 12.02 17.30
C PRO A 281 -22.03 13.43 17.08
N TYR A 282 -21.17 14.48 16.99
CA TYR A 282 -21.61 15.87 17.06
C TYR A 282 -21.06 16.81 15.99
N TYR A 283 -20.02 16.41 15.23
CA TYR A 283 -19.28 17.33 14.36
C TYR A 283 -19.16 16.85 12.90
N GLY A 284 -19.84 15.76 12.55
CA GLY A 284 -19.55 15.08 11.28
C GLY A 284 -18.14 14.49 11.25
N GLY A 285 -17.73 13.93 10.09
CA GLY A 285 -16.43 13.28 9.98
C GLY A 285 -16.35 11.93 10.69
N GLY A 286 -15.15 11.48 11.02
CA GLY A 286 -14.93 10.19 11.65
C GLY A 286 -13.46 9.79 11.64
N TRP A 287 -13.18 8.55 12.05
CA TRP A 287 -11.90 7.90 11.85
C TRP A 287 -11.99 6.90 10.70
N LEU A 288 -11.13 7.05 9.70
CA LEU A 288 -10.85 5.99 8.75
C LEU A 288 -9.77 5.08 9.36
N ILE A 289 -10.14 3.84 9.62
CA ILE A 289 -9.25 2.82 10.16
C ILE A 289 -9.07 1.77 9.07
N ALA A 290 -7.84 1.53 8.63
CA ALA A 290 -7.56 0.56 7.59
C ALA A 290 -6.29 -0.22 7.89
N GLY A 291 -6.26 -1.51 7.51
CA GLY A 291 -5.06 -2.30 7.75
C GLY A 291 -5.22 -3.77 7.44
N THR A 292 -4.13 -4.50 7.68
CA THR A 292 -4.04 -5.95 7.52
C THR A 292 -4.28 -6.63 8.87
N VAL A 293 -5.43 -6.32 9.44
CA VAL A 293 -5.88 -6.78 10.76
C VAL A 293 -7.27 -7.40 10.68
N THR A 294 -7.59 -8.25 11.65
CA THR A 294 -8.90 -8.90 11.74
C THR A 294 -10.01 -7.88 11.98
N GLU A 295 -11.23 -8.23 11.65
CA GLU A 295 -12.39 -7.36 11.87
C GLU A 295 -12.60 -7.03 13.35
N ASP A 296 -12.44 -8.01 14.24
CA ASP A 296 -12.51 -7.76 15.70
C ASP A 296 -11.45 -6.72 16.13
N THR A 297 -10.28 -6.76 15.50
CA THR A 297 -9.24 -5.75 15.75
C THR A 297 -9.63 -4.37 15.24
N LEU A 298 -10.30 -4.26 14.09
CA LEU A 298 -10.82 -2.99 13.58
C LEU A 298 -11.89 -2.40 14.51
N ILE A 299 -12.83 -3.23 14.99
CA ILE A 299 -13.86 -2.81 15.93
C ILE A 299 -13.24 -2.32 17.24
N GLN A 300 -12.31 -3.08 17.80
CA GLN A 300 -11.59 -2.64 19.00
C GLN A 300 -10.81 -1.35 18.74
N ALA A 301 -10.20 -1.21 17.57
CA ALA A 301 -9.50 0.02 17.20
C ALA A 301 -10.45 1.22 17.11
N ALA A 302 -11.67 1.04 16.60
CA ALA A 302 -12.68 2.09 16.57
C ALA A 302 -13.05 2.57 17.97
N HIS A 303 -13.22 1.67 18.94
CA HIS A 303 -13.44 2.04 20.34
C HIS A 303 -12.26 2.83 20.93
N ASP A 304 -11.04 2.37 20.66
CA ASP A 304 -9.85 3.00 21.24
C ASP A 304 -9.59 4.41 20.69
N VAL A 305 -9.78 4.62 19.36
CA VAL A 305 -9.57 5.93 18.74
C VAL A 305 -10.66 6.95 19.13
N GLN A 306 -11.86 6.51 19.47
CA GLN A 306 -12.92 7.39 19.96
C GLN A 306 -12.57 8.03 21.32
N GLN A 307 -11.62 7.44 22.05
CA GLN A 307 -11.07 8.03 23.28
C GLN A 307 -9.97 9.06 23.02
N ALA A 308 -9.60 9.27 21.77
CA ALA A 308 -8.60 10.27 21.39
C ALA A 308 -9.04 11.67 21.82
N ARG A 309 -8.10 12.44 22.38
CA ARG A 309 -8.37 13.80 22.82
C ARG A 309 -8.06 14.80 21.72
N THR A 310 -8.93 15.79 21.55
CA THR A 310 -8.64 16.92 20.67
C THR A 310 -7.43 17.68 21.21
N VAL A 311 -6.49 18.02 20.34
CA VAL A 311 -5.41 18.95 20.68
C VAL A 311 -6.03 20.33 20.74
N LEU A 312 -6.24 20.83 21.95
CA LEU A 312 -6.45 22.25 22.12
C LEU A 312 -5.10 22.92 21.86
N ARG A 313 -4.92 23.51 20.70
CA ARG A 313 -3.83 24.43 20.41
C ARG A 313 -4.18 25.82 20.87
#